data_32ee6cd95c3a77ad3b5c5c2ef33d6fd3
#
_entry.id   32ee6cd95c3a77ad3b5c5c2ef33d6fd3
#
_cell.length_a   1.000
_cell.length_b   1.000
_cell.length_c   1.000
_cell.angle_alpha   90.00
_cell.angle_beta   90.00
_cell.angle_gamma   90.00
#
_symmetry.space_group_name_H-M   'P 1'
#
loop_
_entity.id
_entity.type
_entity.pdbx_description
1 polymer ?
#
loop_
_entity_poly.entity_id
_entity_poly.type
_entity_poly.pdbx_seq_one_letter_code
_entity_poly.pdbx_strand_id
1 'polypeptide(L)'
;MAAGLLSNRVDREDLAVGDHIYSWRAAYIYAHHGIYIGDEMVIHFTRAAGHEIGTGTFLDSFLFSSSPAASSAGDSPPCQRCGHLVRPDGVVMSCLDCFLHGGSLYLFHYGVSPAFFLAKARGGTCTLAASDTGDAVAHRARYLLDKGFGAYSLFKNNCEDFAIYCKTGLLVETAFSVGRSGQLASLTAAFSAVASSPLRFLTTSAGGLAVVTTGLYCVGRYVSDIGVRRDAVKVPVETLVAQTSATATAMEAEVAAETSASAMEAEVTAENSAVAVAADADTVCPPAVDRGS
;
A
#
# COMPACT_ATOMS: atom_id res chain seq x y z
N MET A 1 0.89 30.78 1.34
CA MET A 1 2.11 30.60 2.18
C MET A 1 3.24 30.03 1.32
N ALA A 2 4.47 30.53 1.50
CA ALA A 2 5.62 29.98 0.78
C ALA A 2 5.90 28.57 1.30
N ALA A 3 5.85 27.56 0.44
CA ALA A 3 6.21 26.18 0.78
C ALA A 3 7.66 26.15 1.31
N GLY A 4 7.83 25.79 2.58
CA GLY A 4 9.16 25.70 3.18
C GLY A 4 9.97 24.57 2.58
N LEU A 5 11.19 24.82 2.14
CA LEU A 5 12.09 23.81 1.59
C LEU A 5 12.39 22.70 2.62
N LEU A 6 12.49 23.09 3.89
CA LEU A 6 12.88 22.17 4.98
C LEU A 6 11.70 21.48 5.66
N SER A 7 10.53 22.12 5.71
CA SER A 7 9.35 21.57 6.37
C SER A 7 8.06 21.98 5.65
N ASN A 8 7.12 21.05 5.59
CA ASN A 8 5.74 21.28 5.12
C ASN A 8 4.77 21.35 6.30
N ARG A 9 5.25 21.64 7.51
CA ARG A 9 4.39 21.73 8.69
C ARG A 9 3.35 22.83 8.50
N VAL A 10 2.13 22.55 8.91
CA VAL A 10 0.97 23.44 8.78
C VAL A 10 0.19 23.42 10.10
N ASP A 11 -0.48 24.51 10.40
CA ASP A 11 -1.39 24.60 11.54
C ASP A 11 -2.80 24.13 11.13
N ARG A 12 -3.60 23.71 12.12
CA ARG A 12 -4.94 23.12 11.85
C ARG A 12 -5.90 24.13 11.21
N GLU A 13 -5.77 25.38 11.61
CA GLU A 13 -6.59 26.51 11.16
C GLU A 13 -6.35 26.86 9.69
N ASP A 14 -5.23 26.46 9.16
CA ASP A 14 -4.84 26.72 7.77
C ASP A 14 -5.33 25.62 6.80
N LEU A 15 -5.93 24.54 7.32
CA LEU A 15 -6.41 23.43 6.49
C LEU A 15 -7.66 23.80 5.72
N ALA A 16 -7.67 23.46 4.44
CA ALA A 16 -8.82 23.58 3.56
C ALA A 16 -9.36 22.19 3.14
N VAL A 17 -10.66 22.12 2.86
CA VAL A 17 -11.27 20.89 2.35
C VAL A 17 -10.58 20.43 1.07
N GLY A 18 -10.22 19.14 1.01
CA GLY A 18 -9.48 18.56 -0.08
C GLY A 18 -7.95 18.60 0.11
N ASP A 19 -7.44 19.10 1.20
CA ASP A 19 -6.01 19.08 1.47
C ASP A 19 -5.49 17.67 1.69
N HIS A 20 -4.38 17.35 1.03
CA HIS A 20 -3.61 16.14 1.27
C HIS A 20 -2.65 16.40 2.43
N ILE A 21 -2.98 15.83 3.57
CA ILE A 21 -2.20 15.94 4.79
C ILE A 21 -1.42 14.64 5.07
N TYR A 22 -0.33 14.76 5.79
CA TYR A 22 0.41 13.59 6.25
C TYR A 22 1.04 13.81 7.63
N SER A 23 1.37 12.70 8.27
CA SER A 23 2.06 12.68 9.55
C SER A 23 3.14 11.61 9.55
N TRP A 24 4.34 11.97 10.00
CA TRP A 24 5.45 11.03 10.10
C TRP A 24 5.23 10.01 11.22
N ARG A 25 5.61 8.76 10.94
CA ARG A 25 5.56 7.62 11.85
C ARG A 25 6.94 7.02 12.06
N ALA A 26 7.08 6.19 13.12
CA ALA A 26 8.29 5.43 13.41
C ALA A 26 9.58 6.26 13.25
N ALA A 27 9.71 7.33 14.01
CA ALA A 27 10.89 8.22 13.95
C ALA A 27 11.23 8.73 12.53
N TYR A 28 10.22 9.13 11.78
CA TYR A 28 10.33 9.63 10.40
C TYR A 28 10.70 8.58 9.33
N ILE A 29 10.48 7.29 9.59
CA ILE A 29 10.77 6.25 8.60
C ILE A 29 9.76 6.30 7.45
N TYR A 30 8.47 6.42 7.77
CA TYR A 30 7.41 6.56 6.76
C TYR A 30 6.38 7.62 7.18
N ALA A 31 5.54 8.06 6.24
CA ALA A 31 4.44 8.98 6.50
C ALA A 31 3.09 8.30 6.25
N HIS A 32 2.12 8.57 7.11
CA HIS A 32 0.73 8.21 6.90
C HIS A 32 -0.01 9.38 6.25
N HIS A 33 -0.73 9.11 5.17
CA HIS A 33 -1.35 10.11 4.30
C HIS A 33 -2.87 10.04 4.37
N GLY A 34 -3.55 11.20 4.19
CA GLY A 34 -5.00 11.28 4.16
C GLY A 34 -5.50 12.57 3.52
N ILE A 35 -6.80 12.64 3.27
CA ILE A 35 -7.51 13.80 2.72
C ILE A 35 -8.34 14.45 3.81
N TYR A 36 -8.07 15.72 4.09
CA TYR A 36 -8.88 16.53 5.00
C TYR A 36 -10.21 16.91 4.33
N ILE A 37 -11.32 16.67 5.00
CA ILE A 37 -12.67 16.88 4.43
C ILE A 37 -13.50 17.93 5.18
N GLY A 38 -12.86 18.72 6.05
CA GLY A 38 -13.51 19.70 6.91
C GLY A 38 -13.86 19.13 8.29
N ASP A 39 -14.29 19.99 9.20
CA ASP A 39 -14.77 19.62 10.55
C ASP A 39 -13.81 18.73 11.36
N GLU A 40 -12.49 18.96 11.14
CA GLU A 40 -11.42 18.13 11.70
C GLU A 40 -11.54 16.64 11.39
N MET A 41 -12.12 16.29 10.23
CA MET A 41 -12.26 14.92 9.77
C MET A 41 -11.31 14.64 8.60
N VAL A 42 -10.78 13.42 8.57
CA VAL A 42 -9.81 12.93 7.59
C VAL A 42 -10.27 11.60 7.03
N ILE A 43 -10.29 11.47 5.71
CA ILE A 43 -10.45 10.17 5.05
C ILE A 43 -9.07 9.67 4.64
N HIS A 44 -8.74 8.44 5.04
CA HIS A 44 -7.45 7.84 4.77
C HIS A 44 -7.56 6.34 4.50
N PHE A 45 -6.56 5.79 3.85
CA PHE A 45 -6.49 4.37 3.53
C PHE A 45 -5.54 3.68 4.51
N THR A 46 -6.02 2.65 5.20
CA THR A 46 -5.27 1.94 6.23
C THR A 46 -5.44 0.43 6.11
N ARG A 47 -4.60 -0.30 6.81
CA ARG A 47 -4.64 -1.75 6.89
C ARG A 47 -4.97 -2.18 8.31
N ALA A 48 -5.89 -3.16 8.45
CA ALA A 48 -6.14 -3.79 9.73
C ALA A 48 -4.90 -4.57 10.21
N ALA A 49 -4.58 -4.45 11.48
CA ALA A 49 -3.56 -5.28 12.08
C ALA A 49 -4.04 -6.74 12.09
N GLY A 50 -3.28 -7.63 11.48
CA GLY A 50 -3.60 -9.06 11.44
C GLY A 50 -3.70 -9.66 10.03
N HIS A 51 -3.84 -8.86 8.98
CA HIS A 51 -3.70 -9.33 7.60
C HIS A 51 -2.25 -9.13 7.13
N GLU A 52 -1.35 -9.86 7.74
CA GLU A 52 0.05 -9.92 7.39
C GLU A 52 0.23 -10.82 6.15
N ILE A 53 0.17 -10.21 4.96
CA ILE A 53 0.96 -10.76 3.87
C ILE A 53 2.36 -10.21 4.10
N GLY A 54 3.01 -10.72 5.12
CA GLY A 54 4.34 -10.33 5.51
C GLY A 54 5.35 -11.35 5.01
N THR A 55 6.56 -10.90 4.84
CA THR A 55 7.74 -11.76 4.61
C THR A 55 8.13 -12.52 5.89
N GLY A 56 7.41 -12.32 6.99
CA GLY A 56 7.72 -12.93 8.31
C GLY A 56 8.99 -12.38 8.95
N THR A 57 9.48 -11.24 8.47
CA THR A 57 10.72 -10.64 8.97
C THR A 57 10.43 -9.44 9.86
N PHE A 58 11.40 -9.05 10.70
CA PHE A 58 11.30 -7.84 11.55
C PHE A 58 11.09 -6.55 10.74
N LEU A 59 11.42 -6.56 9.44
CA LEU A 59 11.15 -5.48 8.49
C LEU A 59 9.65 -5.22 8.33
N ASP A 60 8.81 -6.25 8.48
CA ASP A 60 7.36 -6.09 8.45
C ASP A 60 6.87 -5.15 9.55
N SER A 61 7.44 -5.26 10.74
CA SER A 61 7.13 -4.39 11.88
C SER A 61 7.52 -2.92 11.61
N PHE A 62 8.58 -2.68 10.84
CA PHE A 62 9.03 -1.34 10.44
C PHE A 62 8.23 -0.76 9.28
N LEU A 63 7.84 -1.60 8.33
CA LEU A 63 7.17 -1.17 7.09
C LEU A 63 5.64 -1.08 7.27
N PHE A 64 5.08 -1.84 8.22
CA PHE A 64 3.63 -1.98 8.42
C PHE A 64 3.07 -1.23 9.61
N SER A 65 3.86 -0.47 10.36
CA SER A 65 3.35 0.28 11.51
C SER A 65 2.53 1.53 11.13
N SER A 66 1.60 1.38 10.18
CA SER A 66 0.44 2.27 10.07
C SER A 66 -0.54 2.05 11.23
N SER A 67 -0.33 0.98 11.99
CA SER A 67 -1.01 0.75 13.26
C SER A 67 -0.19 1.31 14.41
N PRO A 68 -0.83 1.90 15.45
CA PRO A 68 -0.17 2.20 16.70
C PRO A 68 0.51 0.92 17.20
N ALA A 69 1.70 1.09 17.77
CA ALA A 69 2.45 0.00 18.37
C ALA A 69 1.49 -0.92 19.13
N ALA A 70 1.60 -2.22 18.92
CA ALA A 70 0.78 -3.24 19.53
C ALA A 70 0.98 -3.25 21.05
N SER A 71 0.38 -2.27 21.72
CA SER A 71 0.09 -2.35 23.14
C SER A 71 -1.30 -2.96 23.23
N SER A 72 -1.36 -4.23 23.62
CA SER A 72 -2.56 -4.96 24.06
C SER A 72 -3.86 -4.62 23.30
N ALA A 73 -4.00 -5.21 22.15
CA ALA A 73 -5.00 -4.88 21.14
C ALA A 73 -6.36 -5.55 21.42
N GLY A 74 -6.89 -5.44 22.63
CA GLY A 74 -8.16 -6.04 23.01
C GLY A 74 -9.25 -5.05 23.42
N ASP A 75 -8.90 -3.99 24.12
CA ASP A 75 -9.87 -3.25 24.92
C ASP A 75 -9.79 -1.71 24.84
N SER A 76 -9.23 -1.11 23.82
CA SER A 76 -9.31 0.34 23.71
C SER A 76 -10.71 0.75 23.22
N PRO A 77 -11.46 1.55 24.00
CA PRO A 77 -12.78 2.02 23.57
C PRO A 77 -12.66 2.83 22.27
N PRO A 78 -13.70 2.81 21.42
CA PRO A 78 -13.73 3.63 20.22
C PRO A 78 -13.56 5.11 20.59
N CYS A 79 -12.95 5.88 19.71
CA CYS A 79 -12.81 7.33 19.91
C CYS A 79 -14.19 7.97 20.09
N GLN A 80 -14.40 8.70 21.18
CA GLN A 80 -15.70 9.34 21.49
C GLN A 80 -16.11 10.39 20.43
N ARG A 81 -15.15 10.96 19.70
CA ARG A 81 -15.39 12.00 18.70
C ARG A 81 -15.74 11.43 17.32
N CYS A 82 -15.04 10.40 16.83
CA CYS A 82 -15.25 9.87 15.49
C CYS A 82 -15.74 8.41 15.46
N GLY A 83 -15.89 7.76 16.60
CA GLY A 83 -16.32 6.37 16.68
C GLY A 83 -15.28 5.39 16.08
N HIS A 84 -14.08 5.89 15.71
CA HIS A 84 -13.08 5.09 15.05
C HIS A 84 -12.59 3.96 15.97
N LEU A 85 -12.74 2.74 15.51
CA LEU A 85 -12.15 1.57 16.13
C LEU A 85 -10.69 1.47 15.67
N VAL A 86 -9.81 1.07 16.57
CA VAL A 86 -8.33 1.05 16.35
C VAL A 86 -7.89 0.17 15.17
N ARG A 87 -8.81 -0.56 14.49
CA ARG A 87 -8.49 -1.53 13.43
C ARG A 87 -9.50 -1.67 12.30
N PRO A 88 -9.90 -0.64 11.59
CA PRO A 88 -10.57 -0.85 10.32
C PRO A 88 -9.55 -1.10 9.21
N ASP A 89 -9.88 -2.01 8.31
CA ASP A 89 -9.17 -2.24 7.04
C ASP A 89 -9.85 -1.42 5.94
N GLY A 90 -9.06 -0.88 5.02
CA GLY A 90 -9.58 -0.16 3.87
C GLY A 90 -9.59 1.35 4.02
N VAL A 91 -10.50 2.00 3.30
CA VAL A 91 -10.71 3.45 3.38
C VAL A 91 -11.59 3.76 4.58
N VAL A 92 -11.11 4.63 5.44
CA VAL A 92 -11.79 4.97 6.69
C VAL A 92 -11.82 6.47 6.92
N MET A 93 -12.77 6.91 7.75
CA MET A 93 -12.87 8.27 8.22
C MET A 93 -12.56 8.34 9.70
N SER A 94 -11.65 9.21 10.11
CA SER A 94 -11.33 9.46 11.51
C SER A 94 -11.22 10.95 11.80
N CYS A 95 -11.25 11.34 13.08
CA CYS A 95 -10.92 12.72 13.44
C CYS A 95 -9.41 12.95 13.26
N LEU A 96 -9.04 14.22 13.11
CA LEU A 96 -7.66 14.64 12.91
C LEU A 96 -6.71 14.15 14.02
N ASP A 97 -7.20 14.12 15.28
CA ASP A 97 -6.39 13.61 16.41
C ASP A 97 -6.09 12.10 16.27
N CYS A 98 -7.07 11.29 15.91
CA CYS A 98 -6.88 9.87 15.63
C CYS A 98 -5.94 9.66 14.42
N PHE A 99 -6.11 10.46 13.36
CA PHE A 99 -5.25 10.42 12.19
C PHE A 99 -3.81 10.80 12.55
N LEU A 100 -3.58 11.85 13.33
CA LEU A 100 -2.25 12.29 13.73
C LEU A 100 -1.57 11.36 14.74
N HIS A 101 -2.35 10.72 15.59
CA HIS A 101 -1.83 9.80 16.63
C HIS A 101 -0.67 10.42 17.44
N GLY A 102 -0.82 11.67 17.85
CA GLY A 102 0.19 12.45 18.56
C GLY A 102 1.34 12.99 17.70
N GLY A 103 1.36 12.69 16.40
CA GLY A 103 2.35 13.22 15.46
C GLY A 103 2.06 14.66 15.03
N SER A 104 3.02 15.27 14.34
CA SER A 104 2.87 16.60 13.75
C SER A 104 2.13 16.53 12.41
N LEU A 105 1.43 17.63 12.10
CA LEU A 105 0.65 17.82 10.88
C LEU A 105 1.51 18.45 9.78
N TYR A 106 1.44 17.85 8.58
CA TYR A 106 2.16 18.34 7.40
C TYR A 106 1.24 18.36 6.18
N LEU A 107 1.47 19.35 5.29
CA LEU A 107 0.75 19.49 4.03
C LEU A 107 1.58 18.94 2.86
N PHE A 108 0.99 18.09 2.03
CA PHE A 108 1.61 17.59 0.81
C PHE A 108 1.43 18.62 -0.33
N HIS A 109 2.52 18.96 -1.02
CA HIS A 109 2.51 20.02 -2.04
C HIS A 109 2.34 19.45 -3.45
N TYR A 110 1.48 20.09 -4.25
CA TYR A 110 1.15 19.75 -5.63
C TYR A 110 1.61 20.85 -6.59
N GLY A 111 1.89 20.48 -7.84
CA GLY A 111 2.28 21.42 -8.88
C GLY A 111 3.57 22.19 -8.56
N VAL A 112 4.47 21.58 -7.81
CA VAL A 112 5.74 22.24 -7.48
C VAL A 112 6.64 22.33 -8.69
N SER A 113 7.56 23.32 -8.72
CA SER A 113 8.56 23.39 -9.79
C SER A 113 9.56 22.22 -9.71
N PRO A 114 10.14 21.79 -10.84
CA PRO A 114 11.16 20.74 -10.85
C PRO A 114 12.36 21.06 -9.91
N ALA A 115 12.76 22.32 -9.84
CA ALA A 115 13.83 22.74 -8.94
C ALA A 115 13.45 22.53 -7.47
N PHE A 116 12.24 22.92 -7.09
CA PHE A 116 11.74 22.69 -5.73
C PHE A 116 11.62 21.20 -5.41
N PHE A 117 11.07 20.39 -6.34
CA PHE A 117 10.96 18.96 -6.20
C PHE A 117 12.30 18.28 -5.96
N LEU A 118 13.31 18.62 -6.76
CA LEU A 118 14.66 18.05 -6.63
C LEU A 118 15.38 18.53 -5.36
N ALA A 119 15.10 19.78 -4.91
CA ALA A 119 15.68 20.32 -3.68
C ALA A 119 15.08 19.68 -2.40
N LYS A 120 13.89 19.09 -2.48
CA LYS A 120 13.32 18.30 -1.37
C LYS A 120 14.08 16.97 -1.23
N ALA A 121 14.80 16.81 -0.13
CA ALA A 121 15.60 15.61 0.12
C ALA A 121 14.77 14.32 0.25
N ARG A 122 13.50 14.42 0.70
CA ARG A 122 12.64 13.26 0.96
C ARG A 122 11.48 13.17 -0.03
N GLY A 123 11.24 11.97 -0.55
CA GLY A 123 10.02 11.63 -1.29
C GLY A 123 8.79 11.57 -0.38
N GLY A 124 7.59 11.54 -0.98
CA GLY A 124 6.34 11.48 -0.23
C GLY A 124 5.96 12.80 0.45
N THR A 125 6.44 13.95 -0.05
CA THR A 125 6.15 15.27 0.53
C THR A 125 5.67 16.31 -0.48
N CYS A 126 5.90 16.05 -1.78
CA CYS A 126 5.46 16.88 -2.90
C CYS A 126 5.49 16.11 -4.21
N THR A 127 4.77 16.62 -5.22
CA THR A 127 4.72 16.11 -6.60
C THR A 127 4.66 17.25 -7.61
N LEU A 128 5.11 16.97 -8.84
CA LEU A 128 4.96 17.86 -9.98
C LEU A 128 3.53 17.86 -10.54
N ALA A 129 2.72 16.84 -10.21
CA ALA A 129 1.33 16.78 -10.65
C ALA A 129 0.50 17.93 -10.09
N ALA A 130 -0.37 18.50 -10.91
CA ALA A 130 -1.35 19.49 -10.47
C ALA A 130 -2.47 18.83 -9.66
N SER A 131 -2.95 19.55 -8.63
CA SER A 131 -4.13 19.15 -7.86
C SER A 131 -5.41 19.57 -8.56
N ASP A 132 -6.44 18.76 -8.47
CA ASP A 132 -7.82 19.17 -8.76
C ASP A 132 -8.38 20.07 -7.65
N THR A 133 -9.59 20.61 -7.83
CA THR A 133 -10.27 21.45 -6.84
C THR A 133 -10.59 20.67 -5.56
N GLY A 134 -10.64 21.36 -4.41
CA GLY A 134 -10.95 20.74 -3.13
C GLY A 134 -12.25 19.95 -3.12
N ASP A 135 -13.29 20.44 -3.78
CA ASP A 135 -14.57 19.73 -3.90
C ASP A 135 -14.47 18.42 -4.68
N ALA A 136 -13.74 18.41 -5.80
CA ALA A 136 -13.50 17.19 -6.58
C ALA A 136 -12.67 16.16 -5.79
N VAL A 137 -11.69 16.63 -5.02
CA VAL A 137 -10.88 15.80 -4.13
C VAL A 137 -11.73 15.17 -3.03
N ALA A 138 -12.51 15.99 -2.33
CA ALA A 138 -13.39 15.54 -1.26
C ALA A 138 -14.48 14.58 -1.78
N HIS A 139 -15.01 14.82 -2.99
CA HIS A 139 -15.95 13.91 -3.64
C HIS A 139 -15.33 12.53 -3.85
N ARG A 140 -14.13 12.45 -4.46
CA ARG A 140 -13.43 11.16 -4.66
C ARG A 140 -13.15 10.45 -3.34
N ALA A 141 -12.68 11.19 -2.33
CA ALA A 141 -12.39 10.60 -1.03
C ALA A 141 -13.65 10.00 -0.38
N ARG A 142 -14.78 10.71 -0.41
CA ARG A 142 -16.07 10.22 0.12
C ARG A 142 -16.61 9.04 -0.69
N TYR A 143 -16.48 9.08 -2.02
CA TYR A 143 -16.91 7.97 -2.87
C TYR A 143 -16.12 6.70 -2.57
N LEU A 144 -14.80 6.82 -2.38
CA LEU A 144 -13.95 5.69 -2.01
C LEU A 144 -14.15 5.23 -0.56
N LEU A 145 -14.59 6.10 0.34
CA LEU A 145 -15.00 5.71 1.69
C LEU A 145 -16.20 4.76 1.66
N ASP A 146 -17.14 4.98 0.74
CA ASP A 146 -18.34 4.13 0.58
C ASP A 146 -18.07 2.85 -0.21
N LYS A 147 -17.24 2.91 -1.25
CA LYS A 147 -17.04 1.82 -2.22
C LYS A 147 -15.72 1.07 -2.05
N GLY A 148 -14.75 1.62 -1.32
CA GLY A 148 -13.40 1.08 -1.20
C GLY A 148 -12.44 1.55 -2.30
N PHE A 149 -11.15 1.33 -2.06
CA PHE A 149 -10.04 1.65 -2.98
C PHE A 149 -9.30 0.39 -3.47
N GLY A 150 -9.93 -0.78 -3.31
CA GLY A 150 -9.31 -2.07 -3.55
C GLY A 150 -8.48 -2.55 -2.35
N ALA A 151 -7.74 -3.64 -2.52
CA ALA A 151 -6.93 -4.22 -1.45
C ALA A 151 -5.72 -3.34 -1.15
N TYR A 152 -5.45 -3.12 0.14
CA TYR A 152 -4.25 -2.40 0.57
C TYR A 152 -2.99 -3.22 0.28
N SER A 153 -2.01 -2.60 -0.35
CA SER A 153 -0.70 -3.20 -0.60
C SER A 153 0.37 -2.11 -0.47
N LEU A 154 1.39 -2.34 0.35
CA LEU A 154 2.48 -1.39 0.52
C LEU A 154 3.16 -1.01 -0.81
N PHE A 155 3.18 -1.93 -1.77
CA PHE A 155 3.88 -1.77 -3.05
C PHE A 155 2.98 -1.34 -4.21
N LYS A 156 1.66 -1.52 -4.10
CA LYS A 156 0.73 -1.27 -5.20
C LYS A 156 -0.39 -0.29 -4.88
N ASN A 157 -0.81 -0.22 -3.62
CA ASN A 157 -2.00 0.51 -3.20
C ASN A 157 -1.87 0.86 -1.72
N ASN A 158 -1.33 2.02 -1.42
CA ASN A 158 -1.09 2.48 -0.05
C ASN A 158 -1.76 3.83 0.24
N CYS A 159 -1.57 4.34 1.44
CA CYS A 159 -2.20 5.60 1.86
C CYS A 159 -1.75 6.82 1.04
N GLU A 160 -0.50 6.84 0.54
CA GLU A 160 -0.01 7.91 -0.33
C GLU A 160 -0.66 7.82 -1.72
N ASP A 161 -0.75 6.61 -2.31
CA ASP A 161 -1.41 6.38 -3.61
C ASP A 161 -2.89 6.77 -3.56
N PHE A 162 -3.60 6.39 -2.49
CA PHE A 162 -4.98 6.83 -2.25
C PHE A 162 -5.11 8.36 -2.25
N ALA A 163 -4.27 9.04 -1.47
CA ALA A 163 -4.35 10.49 -1.34
C ALA A 163 -3.95 11.21 -2.64
N ILE A 164 -2.93 10.74 -3.35
CA ILE A 164 -2.53 11.26 -4.67
C ILE A 164 -3.66 11.06 -5.68
N TYR A 165 -4.28 9.87 -5.72
CA TYR A 165 -5.43 9.63 -6.59
C TYR A 165 -6.60 10.57 -6.27
N CYS A 166 -6.96 10.73 -5.01
CA CYS A 166 -8.00 11.69 -4.63
C CYS A 166 -7.69 13.09 -5.12
N LYS A 167 -6.43 13.54 -5.02
CA LYS A 167 -5.98 14.89 -5.42
C LYS A 167 -5.96 15.11 -6.93
N THR A 168 -5.61 14.08 -7.71
CA THR A 168 -5.28 14.25 -9.13
C THR A 168 -6.20 13.49 -10.07
N GLY A 169 -6.84 12.43 -9.60
CA GLY A 169 -7.53 11.44 -10.43
C GLY A 169 -6.59 10.58 -11.27
N LEU A 170 -5.27 10.69 -11.08
CA LEU A 170 -4.28 9.97 -11.87
C LEU A 170 -4.01 8.58 -11.30
N LEU A 171 -3.95 7.60 -12.17
CA LEU A 171 -3.49 6.23 -11.90
C LEU A 171 -2.46 5.83 -12.93
N VAL A 172 -1.62 4.88 -12.56
CA VAL A 172 -0.65 4.29 -13.48
C VAL A 172 -1.19 2.96 -14.00
N GLU A 173 -1.30 2.83 -15.31
CA GLU A 173 -2.00 1.73 -15.99
C GLU A 173 -1.26 0.39 -15.97
N THR A 174 0.02 0.36 -15.64
CA THR A 174 0.83 -0.86 -15.72
C THR A 174 0.65 -1.78 -14.50
N ALA A 175 0.16 -3.00 -14.75
CA ALA A 175 -0.08 -4.05 -13.77
C ALA A 175 1.19 -4.58 -13.05
N PHE A 176 2.40 -4.18 -13.47
CA PHE A 176 3.68 -4.73 -13.01
C PHE A 176 4.63 -3.73 -12.35
N SER A 177 4.18 -2.51 -12.02
CA SER A 177 5.06 -1.52 -11.41
C SER A 177 5.08 -1.67 -9.88
N VAL A 178 6.17 -2.20 -9.37
CA VAL A 178 6.51 -2.17 -7.94
C VAL A 178 6.82 -0.72 -7.55
N GLY A 179 6.21 -0.23 -6.47
CA GLY A 179 6.58 1.05 -5.85
C GLY A 179 6.13 2.29 -6.58
N ARG A 180 4.88 2.67 -6.40
CA ARG A 180 4.28 3.88 -6.99
C ARG A 180 4.28 5.08 -6.06
N SER A 181 4.29 4.87 -4.75
CA SER A 181 4.38 5.98 -3.81
C SER A 181 5.72 6.69 -3.90
N GLY A 182 5.73 8.00 -3.73
CA GLY A 182 6.95 8.80 -3.75
C GLY A 182 7.95 8.36 -2.69
N GLN A 183 7.48 7.84 -1.56
CA GLN A 183 8.30 7.26 -0.51
C GLN A 183 9.01 6.00 -0.99
N LEU A 184 8.27 5.07 -1.58
CA LEU A 184 8.84 3.81 -2.06
C LEU A 184 9.71 4.02 -3.30
N ALA A 185 9.31 4.90 -4.23
CA ALA A 185 10.16 5.29 -5.36
C ALA A 185 11.49 5.88 -4.89
N SER A 186 11.48 6.68 -3.83
CA SER A 186 12.70 7.24 -3.22
C SER A 186 13.59 6.17 -2.60
N LEU A 187 13.00 5.22 -1.88
CA LEU A 187 13.75 4.09 -1.29
C LEU A 187 14.34 3.19 -2.37
N THR A 188 13.55 2.86 -3.39
CA THR A 188 14.00 2.03 -4.52
C THR A 188 15.11 2.72 -5.31
N ALA A 189 14.98 4.03 -5.58
CA ALA A 189 16.01 4.81 -6.25
C ALA A 189 17.31 4.86 -5.42
N ALA A 190 17.21 5.07 -4.10
CA ALA A 190 18.35 5.06 -3.20
C ALA A 190 19.03 3.68 -3.17
N PHE A 191 18.25 2.60 -3.06
CA PHE A 191 18.78 1.24 -3.05
C PHE A 191 19.45 0.88 -4.38
N SER A 192 18.80 1.20 -5.52
CA SER A 192 19.36 0.96 -6.86
C SER A 192 20.64 1.75 -7.07
N ALA A 193 20.73 2.98 -6.59
CA ALA A 193 21.93 3.80 -6.66
C ALA A 193 23.10 3.18 -5.87
N VAL A 194 22.81 2.57 -4.70
CA VAL A 194 23.83 1.88 -3.88
C VAL A 194 24.20 0.51 -4.46
N ALA A 195 23.21 -0.25 -4.95
CA ALA A 195 23.41 -1.61 -5.45
C ALA A 195 24.02 -1.68 -6.85
N SER A 196 23.88 -0.61 -7.67
CA SER A 196 24.46 -0.57 -9.01
C SER A 196 25.99 -0.48 -8.96
N SER A 197 26.59 -1.64 -8.89
CA SER A 197 28.03 -1.90 -8.81
C SER A 197 28.91 -1.19 -9.87
N PRO A 198 28.44 -0.85 -11.10
CA PRO A 198 29.25 -0.13 -12.09
C PRO A 198 29.72 1.25 -11.64
N LEU A 199 29.06 1.88 -10.66
CA LEU A 199 29.45 3.20 -10.16
C LEU A 199 30.83 3.22 -9.51
N ARG A 200 31.29 2.10 -8.99
CA ARG A 200 32.65 1.96 -8.43
C ARG A 200 33.75 2.12 -9.49
N PHE A 201 33.40 1.91 -10.76
CA PHE A 201 34.33 2.09 -11.88
C PHE A 201 34.33 3.51 -12.45
N LEU A 202 33.28 4.31 -12.15
CA LEU A 202 33.15 5.67 -12.62
C LEU A 202 33.88 6.70 -11.73
N THR A 203 34.12 6.35 -10.48
CA THR A 203 34.84 7.22 -9.55
C THR A 203 35.51 6.43 -8.42
N THR A 204 36.74 6.77 -8.13
CA THR A 204 37.54 6.19 -7.04
C THR A 204 37.47 7.03 -5.76
N SER A 205 36.82 8.21 -5.81
CA SER A 205 36.73 9.10 -4.66
C SER A 205 35.36 8.98 -3.97
N ALA A 206 35.34 9.04 -2.64
CA ALA A 206 34.11 9.04 -1.86
C ALA A 206 33.18 10.23 -2.24
N GLY A 207 33.76 11.39 -2.54
CA GLY A 207 32.98 12.56 -2.99
C GLY A 207 32.31 12.34 -4.35
N GLY A 208 33.05 11.74 -5.31
CA GLY A 208 32.48 11.40 -6.61
C GLY A 208 31.34 10.39 -6.51
N LEU A 209 31.51 9.35 -5.67
CA LEU A 209 30.44 8.38 -5.42
C LEU A 209 29.19 9.03 -4.82
N ALA A 210 29.34 9.93 -3.85
CA ALA A 210 28.23 10.66 -3.25
C ALA A 210 27.48 11.51 -4.30
N VAL A 211 28.18 12.23 -5.17
CA VAL A 211 27.56 13.04 -6.24
C VAL A 211 26.78 12.16 -7.22
N VAL A 212 27.36 11.06 -7.70
CA VAL A 212 26.71 10.15 -8.64
C VAL A 212 25.48 9.49 -8.01
N THR A 213 25.60 9.01 -6.75
CA THR A 213 24.49 8.40 -6.02
C THR A 213 23.33 9.39 -5.81
N THR A 214 23.65 10.62 -5.42
CA THR A 214 22.63 11.68 -5.26
C THR A 214 21.99 12.03 -6.59
N GLY A 215 22.77 12.14 -7.67
CA GLY A 215 22.24 12.38 -9.01
C GLY A 215 21.27 11.30 -9.48
N LEU A 216 21.62 10.02 -9.32
CA LEU A 216 20.74 8.90 -9.66
C LEU A 216 19.48 8.87 -8.80
N TYR A 217 19.60 9.15 -7.52
CA TYR A 217 18.45 9.29 -6.62
C TYR A 217 17.49 10.39 -7.10
N CYS A 218 18.02 11.58 -7.41
CA CYS A 218 17.23 12.69 -7.92
C CYS A 218 16.54 12.37 -9.26
N VAL A 219 17.25 11.75 -10.20
CA VAL A 219 16.70 11.34 -11.49
C VAL A 219 15.64 10.26 -11.29
N GLY A 220 15.91 9.24 -10.48
CA GLY A 220 14.95 8.17 -10.17
C GLY A 220 13.65 8.70 -9.59
N ARG A 221 13.74 9.61 -8.61
CA ARG A 221 12.57 10.30 -8.06
C ARG A 221 11.79 11.08 -9.11
N TYR A 222 12.49 11.85 -9.93
CA TYR A 222 11.89 12.70 -10.96
C TYR A 222 11.11 11.88 -11.98
N VAL A 223 11.71 10.83 -12.55
CA VAL A 223 11.05 9.99 -13.57
C VAL A 223 9.94 9.11 -13.00
N SER A 224 9.96 8.86 -11.69
CA SER A 224 8.92 8.09 -10.99
C SER A 224 7.74 8.95 -10.54
N ASP A 225 7.88 10.30 -10.56
CA ASP A 225 6.80 11.19 -10.12
C ASP A 225 5.59 11.11 -11.06
N ILE A 226 4.39 11.00 -10.47
CA ILE A 226 3.15 10.81 -11.23
C ILE A 226 2.86 11.96 -12.19
N GLY A 227 3.37 13.16 -11.90
CA GLY A 227 3.23 14.34 -12.77
C GLY A 227 4.13 14.32 -14.01
N VAL A 228 5.12 13.43 -14.07
CA VAL A 228 6.07 13.29 -15.20
C VAL A 228 5.81 12.00 -15.98
N ARG A 229 5.23 10.99 -15.36
CA ARG A 229 4.99 9.69 -15.97
C ARG A 229 4.05 9.79 -17.16
N ARG A 230 4.45 9.16 -18.28
CA ARG A 230 3.65 9.11 -19.52
C ARG A 230 2.52 8.08 -19.47
N ASP A 231 2.62 7.10 -18.60
CA ASP A 231 1.66 6.02 -18.37
C ASP A 231 0.67 6.35 -17.22
N ALA A 232 0.70 7.58 -16.69
CA ALA A 232 -0.29 8.08 -15.77
C ALA A 232 -1.50 8.60 -16.56
N VAL A 233 -2.67 8.02 -16.28
CA VAL A 233 -3.94 8.37 -16.92
C VAL A 233 -4.94 8.88 -15.90
N LYS A 234 -5.80 9.82 -16.28
CA LYS A 234 -6.86 10.33 -15.43
C LYS A 234 -8.07 9.40 -15.51
N VAL A 235 -8.45 8.80 -14.38
CA VAL A 235 -9.54 7.82 -14.29
C VAL A 235 -10.64 8.36 -13.38
N PRO A 236 -11.91 8.44 -13.84
CA PRO A 236 -13.05 8.76 -12.97
C PRO A 236 -13.17 7.76 -11.83
N VAL A 237 -13.62 8.22 -10.66
CA VAL A 237 -13.70 7.37 -9.46
C VAL A 237 -14.71 6.23 -9.62
N GLU A 238 -15.77 6.45 -10.36
CA GLU A 238 -16.79 5.45 -10.68
C GLU A 238 -16.19 4.32 -11.54
N THR A 239 -15.36 4.68 -12.52
CA THR A 239 -14.68 3.72 -13.39
C THR A 239 -13.66 2.90 -12.60
N LEU A 240 -12.88 3.54 -11.72
CA LEU A 240 -11.94 2.86 -10.85
C LEU A 240 -12.63 1.79 -9.99
N VAL A 241 -13.71 2.17 -9.32
CA VAL A 241 -14.46 1.24 -8.45
C VAL A 241 -15.07 0.10 -9.25
N ALA A 242 -15.64 0.38 -10.43
CA ALA A 242 -16.18 -0.67 -11.30
C ALA A 242 -15.09 -1.68 -11.72
N GLN A 243 -13.91 -1.21 -12.08
CA GLN A 243 -12.78 -2.07 -12.46
C GLN A 243 -12.25 -2.90 -11.27
N THR A 244 -12.09 -2.29 -10.09
CA THR A 244 -11.62 -3.01 -8.90
C THR A 244 -12.62 -4.06 -8.43
N SER A 245 -13.91 -3.77 -8.50
CA SER A 245 -14.98 -4.73 -8.16
C SER A 245 -15.01 -5.91 -9.14
N ALA A 246 -14.91 -5.65 -10.45
CA ALA A 246 -14.87 -6.70 -11.46
C ALA A 246 -13.65 -7.63 -11.29
N THR A 247 -12.49 -7.05 -10.97
CA THR A 247 -11.26 -7.81 -10.70
C THR A 247 -11.39 -8.68 -9.45
N ALA A 248 -11.97 -8.14 -8.38
CA ALA A 248 -12.20 -8.89 -7.14
C ALA A 248 -13.13 -10.09 -7.38
N THR A 249 -14.24 -9.89 -8.08
CA THR A 249 -15.18 -10.98 -8.43
C THR A 249 -14.53 -12.06 -9.31
N ALA A 250 -13.68 -11.65 -10.27
CA ALA A 250 -12.96 -12.60 -11.10
C ALA A 250 -11.95 -13.45 -10.30
N MET A 251 -11.21 -12.82 -9.37
CA MET A 251 -10.28 -13.53 -8.49
C MET A 251 -11.00 -14.48 -7.52
N GLU A 252 -12.15 -14.07 -6.97
CA GLU A 252 -12.96 -14.96 -6.12
C GLU A 252 -13.48 -16.17 -6.88
N ALA A 253 -13.91 -15.99 -8.14
CA ALA A 253 -14.34 -17.09 -9.01
C ALA A 253 -13.19 -18.05 -9.35
N GLU A 254 -11.98 -17.52 -9.59
CA GLU A 254 -10.79 -18.33 -9.86
C GLU A 254 -10.38 -19.17 -8.63
N VAL A 255 -10.34 -18.57 -7.45
CA VAL A 255 -10.05 -19.26 -6.18
C VAL A 255 -11.11 -20.34 -5.89
N ALA A 256 -12.38 -20.07 -6.14
CA ALA A 256 -13.45 -21.05 -5.96
C ALA A 256 -13.30 -22.23 -6.94
N ALA A 257 -12.91 -21.96 -8.18
CA ALA A 257 -12.66 -23.01 -9.18
C ALA A 257 -11.45 -23.88 -8.80
N GLU A 258 -10.35 -23.29 -8.36
CA GLU A 258 -9.16 -24.04 -7.88
C GLU A 258 -9.47 -24.89 -6.65
N THR A 259 -10.23 -24.34 -5.70
CA THR A 259 -10.65 -25.08 -4.50
C THR A 259 -11.52 -26.26 -4.86
N SER A 260 -12.46 -26.10 -5.82
CA SER A 260 -13.32 -27.17 -6.30
C SER A 260 -12.54 -28.26 -7.05
N ALA A 261 -11.56 -27.87 -7.88
CA ALA A 261 -10.69 -28.80 -8.58
C ALA A 261 -9.84 -29.64 -7.60
N SER A 262 -9.26 -28.98 -6.59
CA SER A 262 -8.47 -29.66 -5.56
C SER A 262 -9.31 -30.62 -4.71
N ALA A 263 -10.57 -30.27 -4.42
CA ALA A 263 -11.50 -31.15 -3.72
C ALA A 263 -11.86 -32.42 -4.55
N MET A 264 -12.10 -32.24 -5.86
CA MET A 264 -12.33 -33.35 -6.77
C MET A 264 -11.12 -34.30 -6.91
N GLU A 265 -9.90 -33.75 -6.99
CA GLU A 265 -8.67 -34.54 -7.03
C GLU A 265 -8.47 -35.35 -5.73
N ALA A 266 -8.79 -34.75 -4.58
CA ALA A 266 -8.73 -35.44 -3.29
C ALA A 266 -9.75 -36.57 -3.20
N GLU A 267 -10.96 -36.40 -3.73
CA GLU A 267 -12.00 -37.40 -3.76
C GLU A 267 -11.63 -38.59 -4.68
N VAL A 268 -11.10 -38.32 -5.87
CA VAL A 268 -10.60 -39.34 -6.82
C VAL A 268 -9.43 -40.13 -6.23
N THR A 269 -8.53 -39.47 -5.52
CA THR A 269 -7.39 -40.15 -4.85
C THR A 269 -7.86 -41.02 -3.69
N ALA A 270 -8.86 -40.59 -2.93
CA ALA A 270 -9.46 -41.37 -1.86
C ALA A 270 -10.18 -42.63 -2.40
N GLU A 271 -10.93 -42.48 -3.48
CA GLU A 271 -11.65 -43.56 -4.13
C GLU A 271 -10.70 -44.63 -4.74
N ASN A 272 -9.63 -44.18 -5.42
CA ASN A 272 -8.58 -45.07 -5.93
C ASN A 272 -7.83 -45.80 -4.80
N SER A 273 -7.60 -45.14 -3.67
CA SER A 273 -6.97 -45.75 -2.50
C SER A 273 -7.86 -46.82 -1.85
N ALA A 274 -9.17 -46.56 -1.80
CA ALA A 274 -10.15 -47.53 -1.30
C ALA A 274 -10.27 -48.79 -2.19
N VAL A 275 -10.22 -48.60 -3.51
CA VAL A 275 -10.23 -49.74 -4.48
C VAL A 275 -8.93 -50.54 -4.35
N ALA A 276 -7.78 -49.94 -4.16
CA ALA A 276 -6.50 -50.64 -3.96
C ALA A 276 -6.49 -51.50 -2.68
N VAL A 277 -7.08 -51.01 -1.59
CA VAL A 277 -7.18 -51.73 -0.32
C VAL A 277 -8.15 -52.91 -0.44
N ALA A 278 -9.22 -52.77 -1.22
CA ALA A 278 -10.19 -53.89 -1.47
C ALA A 278 -9.58 -55.00 -2.34
N ALA A 279 -8.73 -54.65 -3.31
CA ALA A 279 -8.03 -55.63 -4.16
C ALA A 279 -6.98 -56.46 -3.40
N ASP A 280 -6.36 -55.92 -2.37
CA ASP A 280 -5.38 -56.64 -1.53
C ASP A 280 -6.05 -57.59 -0.53
N ALA A 281 -7.32 -57.35 -0.16
CA ALA A 281 -8.06 -58.20 0.75
C ALA A 281 -8.51 -59.52 0.13
N ASP A 282 -8.67 -59.59 -1.17
CA ASP A 282 -9.10 -60.82 -1.89
C ASP A 282 -7.96 -61.82 -2.20
N THR A 283 -6.72 -61.46 -1.89
CA THR A 283 -5.53 -62.30 -2.20
C THR A 283 -5.05 -63.16 -1.04
N VAL A 284 -5.73 -63.18 0.12
CA VAL A 284 -5.34 -64.03 1.25
C VAL A 284 -6.04 -65.41 1.11
N CYS A 285 -5.39 -66.33 0.40
CA CYS A 285 -5.79 -67.75 0.34
C CYS A 285 -5.51 -68.40 1.72
N PRO A 286 -6.47 -69.13 2.34
CA PRO A 286 -6.22 -69.80 3.61
C PRO A 286 -5.29 -71.02 3.42
N PRO A 287 -4.37 -71.32 4.38
CA PRO A 287 -3.47 -72.44 4.28
C PRO A 287 -4.23 -73.74 4.33
N ALA A 288 -3.90 -74.71 3.43
CA ALA A 288 -4.41 -76.03 3.38
C ALA A 288 -4.14 -76.77 4.71
N VAL A 289 -5.21 -77.36 5.29
CA VAL A 289 -5.11 -78.20 6.48
C VAL A 289 -4.72 -79.60 5.97
N ASP A 290 -3.47 -79.98 6.22
CA ASP A 290 -2.97 -81.31 6.02
C ASP A 290 -3.51 -82.25 7.12
N ARG A 291 -4.38 -83.22 6.73
CA ARG A 291 -4.80 -84.34 7.59
C ARG A 291 -3.94 -85.52 7.22
N GLY A 292 -2.83 -85.70 7.94
CA GLY A 292 -2.05 -86.91 7.93
C GLY A 292 -2.64 -87.93 8.90
N SER A 293 -2.74 -89.12 8.46
CA SER A 293 -3.15 -90.33 9.10
C SER A 293 -2.31 -90.73 10.28
#